data_47425613ff6dc76b971dd0e0929c94bf
#
_entry.id   47425613ff6dc76b971dd0e0929c94bf
#
_cell.length_a   1.000
_cell.length_b   1.000
_cell.length_c   1.000
_cell.angle_alpha   90.00
_cell.angle_beta   90.00
_cell.angle_gamma   90.00
#
_symmetry.space_group_name_H-M   'P 1'
#
loop_
_entity.id
_entity.type
_entity.pdbx_description
1 polymer ?
#
loop_
_entity_poly.entity_id
_entity_poly.type
_entity_poly.pdbx_seq_one_letter_code
_entity_poly.pdbx_strand_id
1 'polypeptide(L)'
;MSQDSNATGNVNPDIEQDSELDLPEQIAVRLAKRERLNEMGDAYPVSLPITHTIDGVSAAYPDLDTDVATGDKVALAGRIVFQRNTGKLCFATLQAGSGQRIQAMLSLDKVGVARLEEWKELVDLGDHVFVAGEVITSKRGELSILADEWLMAAKTIRPLPNMHNELGEEYRVRHRYIDLIVRDRAREVVQIRSKVMQSLRRTFEQEAFLEVETPMLQTLHGGASARPFKTHSNAFDTELFLRIAPELFLKRAVVGGIDRVFEINRNFRNEGADRTHSPEFAMLEAYQAYGDYNSIADLTQKLIQNAAMDVFGTHQVELEDGEINDLGGEWPRISMYESLSDACGQTITPQTPIADLKKLAASVEIEIEHPLPGKYVEELWEHFVKGDLVKPTFVIDFPVDTSPLTRDHRSKSGVVEKWDLYIRGYEQATGYSELVDPVIQRERFVEQVTLAAAGDPEAMKLDEDFLKALEFGMPPSGGMGMGIDRLLMSLTGLGIRETIMFPLVK
;
A
#
# COMPACT_ATOMS: atom_id res chain seq x y z
N MET A 1 6.35 -37.67 15.72
CA MET A 1 7.54 -37.11 16.38
C MET A 1 8.37 -36.41 15.33
N SER A 2 8.13 -35.16 15.09
CA SER A 2 9.02 -34.26 14.36
C SER A 2 8.74 -32.86 14.84
N GLN A 3 9.79 -32.17 15.20
CA GLN A 3 9.80 -30.93 15.97
C GLN A 3 9.51 -29.75 15.06
N ASP A 4 8.51 -28.98 15.47
CA ASP A 4 8.28 -27.61 15.00
C ASP A 4 9.46 -26.73 15.42
N SER A 5 10.13 -26.13 14.46
CA SER A 5 11.11 -25.06 14.67
C SER A 5 10.40 -23.71 14.57
N ASN A 6 9.77 -23.29 15.67
CA ASN A 6 9.36 -21.90 15.87
C ASN A 6 10.61 -21.04 16.06
N ALA A 7 11.01 -20.30 15.03
CA ALA A 7 11.93 -19.18 15.15
C ALA A 7 11.17 -17.96 15.66
N THR A 8 10.81 -17.94 16.94
CA THR A 8 10.45 -16.71 17.65
C THR A 8 11.75 -15.94 17.89
N GLY A 9 11.96 -14.86 17.12
CA GLY A 9 12.99 -13.88 17.42
C GLY A 9 12.80 -13.40 18.86
N ASN A 10 13.78 -13.67 19.70
CA ASN A 10 13.87 -13.19 21.06
C ASN A 10 14.00 -11.66 21.04
N VAL A 11 12.89 -10.94 21.13
CA VAL A 11 12.89 -9.53 21.48
C VAL A 11 13.28 -9.48 22.95
N ASN A 12 14.43 -8.89 23.24
CA ASN A 12 14.95 -8.79 24.59
C ASN A 12 14.04 -7.83 25.40
N PRO A 13 13.22 -8.29 26.34
CA PRO A 13 12.28 -7.44 27.09
C PRO A 13 12.98 -6.43 28.00
N ASP A 14 14.28 -6.61 28.30
CA ASP A 14 15.03 -5.72 29.18
C ASP A 14 15.40 -4.37 28.55
N ILE A 15 15.40 -4.27 27.20
CA ILE A 15 15.72 -3.02 26.48
C ILE A 15 14.54 -2.04 26.47
N GLU A 16 13.29 -2.55 26.49
CA GLU A 16 12.10 -1.68 26.59
C GLU A 16 11.91 -1.14 28.02
N GLN A 17 12.28 -1.87 29.05
CA GLN A 17 12.11 -1.43 30.44
C GLN A 17 13.07 -0.32 30.86
N ASP A 18 14.33 -0.33 30.40
CA ASP A 18 15.31 0.72 30.72
C ASP A 18 14.99 2.07 30.05
N SER A 19 14.37 2.06 28.87
CA SER A 19 13.94 3.29 28.20
C SER A 19 12.63 3.87 28.75
N GLU A 20 11.75 3.05 29.33
CA GLU A 20 10.50 3.49 29.92
C GLU A 20 10.66 4.09 31.32
N LEU A 21 11.65 3.69 32.11
CA LEU A 21 11.89 4.21 33.46
C LEU A 21 12.34 5.68 33.46
N ASP A 22 13.12 6.11 32.45
CA ASP A 22 13.61 7.51 32.31
C ASP A 22 12.63 8.41 31.52
N LEU A 23 11.65 7.86 30.83
CA LEU A 23 10.74 8.60 29.97
C LEU A 23 9.95 9.70 30.68
N PRO A 24 9.36 9.47 31.89
CA PRO A 24 8.66 10.53 32.63
C PRO A 24 9.57 11.70 33.01
N GLU A 25 10.81 11.44 33.40
CA GLU A 25 11.78 12.48 33.77
C GLU A 25 12.20 13.28 32.54
N GLN A 26 12.52 12.65 31.42
CA GLN A 26 12.85 13.34 30.19
C GLN A 26 11.68 14.20 29.66
N ILE A 27 10.45 13.72 29.77
CA ILE A 27 9.26 14.51 29.43
C ILE A 27 9.14 15.73 30.34
N ALA A 28 9.31 15.59 31.66
CA ALA A 28 9.24 16.70 32.60
C ALA A 28 10.31 17.76 32.31
N VAL A 29 11.55 17.36 32.03
CA VAL A 29 12.62 18.27 31.62
C VAL A 29 12.26 19.04 30.35
N ARG A 30 11.74 18.36 29.33
CA ARG A 30 11.35 18.99 28.06
C ARG A 30 10.14 19.92 28.19
N LEU A 31 9.20 19.60 29.08
CA LEU A 31 8.09 20.49 29.43
C LEU A 31 8.62 21.78 30.09
N ALA A 32 9.56 21.69 31.04
CA ALA A 32 10.19 22.86 31.65
C ALA A 32 10.94 23.73 30.62
N LYS A 33 11.64 23.11 29.68
CA LYS A 33 12.28 23.84 28.57
C LYS A 33 11.27 24.53 27.65
N ARG A 34 10.12 23.89 27.39
CA ARG A 34 9.00 24.48 26.62
C ARG A 34 8.45 25.73 27.33
N GLU A 35 8.23 25.67 28.65
CA GLU A 35 7.76 26.85 29.43
C GLU A 35 8.74 28.03 29.26
N ARG A 36 10.03 27.77 29.41
CA ARG A 36 11.05 28.82 29.22
C ARG A 36 11.08 29.39 27.80
N LEU A 37 10.92 28.55 26.79
CA LEU A 37 10.83 29.00 25.39
C LEU A 37 9.63 29.93 25.18
N ASN A 38 8.48 29.62 25.78
CA ASN A 38 7.28 30.45 25.71
C ASN A 38 7.44 31.82 26.44
N GLU A 39 8.24 31.84 27.52
CA GLU A 39 8.59 33.09 28.21
C GLU A 39 9.47 34.03 27.39
N MET A 40 10.33 33.41 26.52
CA MET A 40 11.28 34.13 25.66
C MET A 40 10.71 34.49 24.28
N GLY A 41 9.63 33.84 23.87
CA GLY A 41 9.04 33.97 22.56
C GLY A 41 7.94 32.97 22.34
N ASP A 42 8.09 32.06 21.38
CA ASP A 42 7.14 31.00 21.09
C ASP A 42 7.86 29.67 20.81
N ALA A 43 7.49 28.63 21.55
CA ALA A 43 7.99 27.29 21.33
C ALA A 43 7.38 26.60 20.09
N TYR A 44 6.28 27.19 19.54
CA TYR A 44 5.56 26.70 18.37
C TYR A 44 5.03 27.86 17.51
N PRO A 45 5.93 28.64 16.87
CA PRO A 45 5.54 29.82 16.10
C PRO A 45 4.59 29.44 14.94
N VAL A 46 3.67 30.34 14.62
CA VAL A 46 2.73 30.15 13.50
C VAL A 46 3.43 30.16 12.14
N SER A 47 4.54 30.90 12.01
CA SER A 47 5.33 31.00 10.78
C SER A 47 6.80 31.25 11.08
N LEU A 48 7.65 30.94 10.11
CA LEU A 48 9.09 31.16 10.14
C LEU A 48 9.51 31.80 8.82
N PRO A 49 10.52 32.68 8.82
CA PRO A 49 11.00 33.36 7.60
C PRO A 49 11.89 32.43 6.73
N ILE A 50 11.37 31.28 6.35
CA ILE A 50 12.08 30.27 5.53
C ILE A 50 12.21 30.81 4.11
N THR A 51 13.42 30.74 3.54
CA THR A 51 13.69 31.13 2.15
C THR A 51 14.05 29.94 1.28
N HIS A 52 14.60 28.87 1.85
CA HIS A 52 15.07 27.69 1.13
C HIS A 52 14.66 26.40 1.85
N THR A 53 14.55 25.32 1.09
CA THR A 53 14.43 23.97 1.64
C THR A 53 15.81 23.33 1.78
N ILE A 54 15.94 22.35 2.67
CA ILE A 54 17.19 21.56 2.80
C ILE A 54 17.52 20.88 1.46
N ASP A 55 16.51 20.29 0.81
CA ASP A 55 16.67 19.66 -0.51
C ASP A 55 17.17 20.65 -1.56
N GLY A 56 16.60 21.87 -1.59
CA GLY A 56 17.00 22.91 -2.53
C GLY A 56 18.44 23.37 -2.34
N VAL A 57 18.88 23.53 -1.09
CA VAL A 57 20.29 23.88 -0.80
C VAL A 57 21.20 22.72 -1.18
N SER A 58 20.88 21.48 -0.83
CA SER A 58 21.69 20.32 -1.21
C SER A 58 21.81 20.15 -2.73
N ALA A 59 20.75 20.41 -3.47
CA ALA A 59 20.77 20.35 -4.94
C ALA A 59 21.55 21.50 -5.58
N ALA A 60 21.58 22.69 -4.95
CA ALA A 60 22.33 23.85 -5.45
C ALA A 60 23.85 23.75 -5.23
N TYR A 61 24.27 22.97 -4.24
CA TYR A 61 25.68 22.83 -3.86
C TYR A 61 26.12 21.37 -3.75
N PRO A 62 26.05 20.57 -4.83
CA PRO A 62 26.35 19.14 -4.77
C PRO A 62 27.82 18.81 -4.54
N ASP A 63 28.73 19.67 -5.01
CA ASP A 63 30.17 19.39 -5.09
C ASP A 63 31.03 20.62 -4.67
N LEU A 64 30.73 21.21 -3.49
CA LEU A 64 31.60 22.26 -2.96
C LEU A 64 32.92 21.68 -2.41
N ASP A 65 34.02 22.34 -2.72
CA ASP A 65 35.31 22.03 -2.10
C ASP A 65 35.27 22.20 -0.57
N THR A 66 36.20 21.57 0.12
CA THR A 66 36.28 21.65 1.59
C THR A 66 36.73 23.05 2.05
N ASP A 67 36.17 23.47 3.20
CA ASP A 67 36.53 24.75 3.88
C ASP A 67 36.22 25.99 3.02
N VAL A 68 35.11 25.95 2.24
CA VAL A 68 34.63 27.04 1.40
C VAL A 68 33.48 27.78 2.07
N ALA A 69 33.53 29.10 2.04
CA ALA A 69 32.41 29.99 2.37
C ALA A 69 31.87 30.59 1.07
N THR A 70 30.58 30.37 0.78
CA THR A 70 29.98 30.80 -0.51
C THR A 70 29.59 32.28 -0.53
N GLY A 71 29.38 32.89 0.61
CA GLY A 71 28.76 34.21 0.75
C GLY A 71 27.21 34.20 0.65
N ASP A 72 26.61 33.10 0.22
CA ASP A 72 25.17 32.99 0.05
C ASP A 72 24.45 32.75 1.38
N LYS A 73 23.42 33.56 1.62
CA LYS A 73 22.61 33.48 2.84
C LYS A 73 21.30 32.73 2.57
N VAL A 74 21.02 31.76 3.41
CA VAL A 74 19.81 30.97 3.37
C VAL A 74 19.16 30.92 4.75
N ALA A 75 17.85 30.69 4.75
CA ALA A 75 17.08 30.45 5.96
C ALA A 75 16.22 29.20 5.73
N LEU A 76 16.40 28.20 6.58
CA LEU A 76 15.73 26.89 6.46
C LEU A 76 15.37 26.32 7.82
N ALA A 77 14.51 25.30 7.83
CA ALA A 77 14.13 24.58 9.03
C ALA A 77 14.21 23.07 8.82
N GLY A 78 14.48 22.35 9.90
CA GLY A 78 14.53 20.89 9.88
C GLY A 78 14.45 20.29 11.26
N ARG A 79 14.25 18.97 11.32
CA ARG A 79 14.28 18.20 12.57
C ARG A 79 15.69 17.85 12.96
N ILE A 80 16.07 18.09 14.21
CA ILE A 80 17.37 17.69 14.75
C ILE A 80 17.39 16.17 14.94
N VAL A 81 18.24 15.49 14.18
CA VAL A 81 18.46 14.04 14.26
C VAL A 81 19.82 13.67 14.85
N PHE A 82 20.72 14.62 14.92
CA PHE A 82 22.00 14.51 15.61
C PHE A 82 22.42 15.87 16.17
N GLN A 83 23.04 15.87 17.36
CA GLN A 83 23.55 17.10 18.00
C GLN A 83 24.85 16.82 18.73
N ARG A 84 25.81 17.75 18.60
CA ARG A 84 27.05 17.74 19.37
C ARG A 84 27.39 19.15 19.81
N ASN A 85 27.36 19.39 21.13
CA ASN A 85 27.69 20.67 21.73
C ASN A 85 29.13 20.64 22.25
N THR A 86 29.94 21.60 21.81
CA THR A 86 31.27 21.86 22.32
C THR A 86 31.32 23.28 22.92
N GLY A 87 32.42 23.67 23.57
CA GLY A 87 32.45 24.93 24.29
C GLY A 87 32.00 26.15 23.48
N LYS A 88 32.64 26.41 22.32
CA LYS A 88 32.39 27.59 21.48
C LYS A 88 31.66 27.29 20.16
N LEU A 89 31.36 26.03 19.91
CA LEU A 89 30.80 25.60 18.64
C LEU A 89 29.82 24.43 18.87
N CYS A 90 28.61 24.56 18.35
CA CYS A 90 27.58 23.50 18.34
C CYS A 90 27.31 23.05 16.92
N PHE A 91 27.04 21.75 16.76
CA PHE A 91 26.69 21.13 15.50
C PHE A 91 25.34 20.43 15.66
N ALA A 92 24.47 20.56 14.67
CA ALA A 92 23.25 19.81 14.59
C ALA A 92 23.06 19.33 13.16
N THR A 93 22.60 18.08 12.98
CA THR A 93 22.13 17.59 11.69
C THR A 93 20.63 17.80 11.61
N LEU A 94 20.20 18.62 10.67
CA LEU A 94 18.80 18.92 10.38
C LEU A 94 18.31 18.01 9.27
N GLN A 95 17.18 17.36 9.49
CA GLN A 95 16.53 16.45 8.52
C GLN A 95 15.27 17.09 7.96
N ALA A 96 15.14 17.11 6.64
CA ALA A 96 13.93 17.47 5.91
C ALA A 96 12.87 16.36 5.95
N GLY A 97 11.65 16.67 5.53
CA GLY A 97 10.60 15.67 5.34
C GLY A 97 10.93 14.60 4.29
N SER A 98 11.72 14.93 3.29
CA SER A 98 12.27 14.00 2.28
C SER A 98 13.26 12.98 2.86
N GLY A 99 13.84 13.26 4.02
CA GLY A 99 14.97 12.53 4.61
C GLY A 99 16.32 13.16 4.33
N GLN A 100 16.42 14.14 3.41
CA GLN A 100 17.65 14.88 3.14
C GLN A 100 18.15 15.57 4.41
N ARG A 101 19.47 15.60 4.58
CA ARG A 101 20.12 16.13 5.79
C ARG A 101 21.10 17.23 5.44
N ILE A 102 21.21 18.20 6.34
CA ILE A 102 22.21 19.27 6.27
C ILE A 102 22.75 19.57 7.66
N GLN A 103 24.01 19.95 7.76
CA GLN A 103 24.60 20.36 9.05
C GLN A 103 24.27 21.83 9.33
N ALA A 104 23.88 22.15 10.54
CA ALA A 104 23.86 23.49 11.10
C ALA A 104 25.04 23.66 12.04
N MET A 105 25.81 24.73 11.88
CA MET A 105 26.98 25.12 12.74
C MET A 105 26.66 26.43 13.44
N LEU A 106 26.59 26.39 14.77
CA LEU A 106 26.37 27.57 15.60
C LEU A 106 27.68 27.92 16.34
N SER A 107 28.32 28.99 15.94
CA SER A 107 29.56 29.44 16.58
C SER A 107 29.31 30.63 17.51
N LEU A 108 30.09 30.68 18.61
CA LEU A 108 30.02 31.77 19.55
C LEU A 108 30.18 33.15 18.88
N ASP A 109 31.06 33.21 17.86
CA ASP A 109 31.39 34.46 17.15
C ASP A 109 30.24 34.97 16.28
N LYS A 110 29.35 34.05 15.81
CA LYS A 110 28.21 34.38 14.94
C LYS A 110 26.92 34.63 15.73
N VAL A 111 26.52 33.70 16.59
CA VAL A 111 25.25 33.80 17.31
C VAL A 111 25.35 34.54 18.66
N GLY A 112 26.57 34.75 19.17
CA GLY A 112 26.80 35.39 20.47
C GLY A 112 26.61 34.43 21.66
N VAL A 113 27.12 34.87 22.84
CA VAL A 113 27.16 34.01 24.05
C VAL A 113 25.77 33.58 24.49
N ALA A 114 24.83 34.52 24.63
CA ALA A 114 23.48 34.23 25.15
C ALA A 114 22.75 33.21 24.27
N ARG A 115 22.74 33.42 22.96
CA ARG A 115 22.02 32.53 22.02
C ARG A 115 22.67 31.15 21.92
N LEU A 116 24.00 31.05 22.09
CA LEU A 116 24.69 29.76 22.10
C LEU A 116 24.38 28.95 23.38
N GLU A 117 24.31 29.62 24.54
CA GLU A 117 23.96 28.95 25.80
C GLU A 117 22.45 28.54 25.80
N GLU A 118 21.56 29.39 25.29
CA GLU A 118 20.15 29.02 25.08
C GLU A 118 20.00 27.79 24.17
N TRP A 119 20.77 27.70 23.08
CA TRP A 119 20.79 26.51 22.23
C TRP A 119 21.15 25.27 23.02
N LYS A 120 22.25 25.31 23.79
CA LYS A 120 22.72 24.14 24.55
C LYS A 120 21.74 23.70 25.63
N GLU A 121 21.04 24.65 26.22
CA GLU A 121 20.14 24.41 27.35
C GLU A 121 18.75 23.97 26.90
N LEU A 122 18.18 24.59 25.84
CA LEU A 122 16.77 24.46 25.49
C LEU A 122 16.51 23.50 24.32
N VAL A 123 17.53 23.26 23.47
CA VAL A 123 17.35 22.46 22.25
C VAL A 123 17.72 21.00 22.51
N ASP A 124 16.86 20.09 22.06
CA ASP A 124 17.02 18.64 22.21
C ASP A 124 16.92 17.89 20.88
N LEU A 125 17.38 16.66 20.86
CA LEU A 125 17.13 15.73 19.74
C LEU A 125 15.64 15.58 19.50
N GLY A 126 15.25 15.66 18.24
CA GLY A 126 13.87 15.61 17.79
C GLY A 126 13.21 16.97 17.59
N ASP A 127 13.73 18.06 18.18
CA ASP A 127 13.20 19.40 17.98
C ASP A 127 13.25 19.81 16.50
N HIS A 128 12.28 20.59 16.06
CA HIS A 128 12.40 21.34 14.82
C HIS A 128 12.97 22.72 15.12
N VAL A 129 13.99 23.07 14.38
CA VAL A 129 14.63 24.39 14.48
C VAL A 129 14.72 25.07 13.13
N PHE A 130 14.62 26.37 13.16
CA PHE A 130 14.96 27.27 12.07
C PHE A 130 16.38 27.75 12.27
N VAL A 131 17.15 27.85 11.19
CA VAL A 131 18.47 28.45 11.15
C VAL A 131 18.58 29.36 9.93
N ALA A 132 19.15 30.54 10.12
CA ALA A 132 19.50 31.45 9.05
C ALA A 132 21.02 31.74 9.10
N GLY A 133 21.69 31.64 7.95
CA GLY A 133 23.12 31.78 7.89
C GLY A 133 23.70 31.56 6.51
N GLU A 134 25.02 31.50 6.46
CA GLU A 134 25.78 31.32 5.24
C GLU A 134 25.96 29.85 4.89
N VAL A 135 25.81 29.52 3.61
CA VAL A 135 26.11 28.15 3.09
C VAL A 135 27.62 28.00 3.02
N ILE A 136 28.14 27.00 3.70
CA ILE A 136 29.59 26.70 3.74
C ILE A 136 29.82 25.19 3.59
N THR A 137 31.06 24.81 3.34
CA THR A 137 31.54 23.45 3.65
C THR A 137 32.41 23.48 4.89
N SER A 138 32.22 22.52 5.76
CA SER A 138 33.09 22.36 6.95
C SER A 138 34.52 21.96 6.54
N LYS A 139 35.49 22.06 7.46
CA LYS A 139 36.86 21.56 7.26
C LYS A 139 36.94 20.08 6.90
N ARG A 140 35.85 19.31 7.10
CA ARG A 140 35.74 17.91 6.73
C ARG A 140 34.94 17.69 5.43
N GLY A 141 34.57 18.78 4.73
CA GLY A 141 33.83 18.72 3.48
C GLY A 141 32.30 18.57 3.64
N GLU A 142 31.74 18.70 4.85
CA GLU A 142 30.32 18.54 5.06
C GLU A 142 29.58 19.85 4.76
N LEU A 143 28.58 19.80 3.86
CA LEU A 143 27.71 20.93 3.52
C LEU A 143 26.97 21.41 4.77
N SER A 144 27.11 22.69 5.09
CA SER A 144 26.69 23.24 6.38
C SER A 144 26.08 24.63 6.23
N ILE A 145 25.21 24.99 7.15
CA ILE A 145 24.77 26.35 7.36
C ILE A 145 25.52 26.92 8.58
N LEU A 146 26.39 27.87 8.35
CA LEU A 146 27.03 28.66 9.44
C LEU A 146 26.01 29.68 9.93
N ALA A 147 25.30 29.34 11.00
CA ALA A 147 24.15 30.08 11.49
C ALA A 147 24.55 31.43 12.11
N ASP A 148 23.92 32.51 11.66
CA ASP A 148 23.91 33.82 12.30
C ASP A 148 22.73 33.93 13.30
N GLU A 149 21.63 33.15 13.06
CA GLU A 149 20.44 33.17 13.87
C GLU A 149 19.81 31.76 13.93
N TRP A 150 19.13 31.48 15.03
CA TRP A 150 18.27 30.30 15.18
C TRP A 150 16.99 30.63 15.96
N LEU A 151 15.89 29.89 15.66
CA LEU A 151 14.61 29.95 16.37
C LEU A 151 14.10 28.53 16.63
N MET A 152 13.36 28.34 17.71
CA MET A 152 12.60 27.12 17.89
C MET A 152 11.43 27.11 16.89
N ALA A 153 11.27 26.02 16.14
CA ALA A 153 10.16 25.82 15.22
C ALA A 153 9.07 24.95 15.85
N ALA A 154 9.48 23.88 16.54
CA ALA A 154 8.59 23.05 17.34
C ALA A 154 9.38 22.27 18.41
N LYS A 155 9.05 22.49 19.67
CA LYS A 155 9.66 21.75 20.79
C LYS A 155 9.11 20.35 20.89
N THR A 156 9.97 19.36 20.87
CA THR A 156 9.61 17.94 21.06
C THR A 156 9.50 17.61 22.53
N ILE A 157 8.36 17.13 22.97
CA ILE A 157 8.12 16.76 24.38
C ILE A 157 8.57 15.31 24.65
N ARG A 158 8.33 14.38 23.70
CA ARG A 158 8.78 12.99 23.83
C ARG A 158 10.11 12.80 23.12
N PRO A 159 11.12 12.19 23.76
CA PRO A 159 12.37 11.86 23.07
C PRO A 159 12.12 10.92 21.91
N LEU A 160 12.96 11.01 20.87
CA LEU A 160 13.00 10.02 19.81
C LEU A 160 13.57 8.70 20.37
N PRO A 161 13.14 7.54 19.85
CA PRO A 161 13.77 6.27 20.19
C PRO A 161 15.25 6.29 19.77
N ASN A 162 16.04 5.41 20.38
CA ASN A 162 17.41 5.26 19.97
C ASN A 162 17.50 4.85 18.50
N MET A 163 18.01 5.74 17.64
CA MET A 163 18.07 5.52 16.19
C MET A 163 19.06 4.44 15.76
N HIS A 164 19.84 3.89 16.69
CA HIS A 164 20.78 2.77 16.44
C HIS A 164 20.15 1.40 16.71
N ASN A 165 18.97 1.35 17.33
CA ASN A 165 18.26 0.11 17.61
C ASN A 165 17.21 -0.12 16.51
N GLU A 166 17.12 -1.37 16.02
CA GLU A 166 16.05 -1.75 15.12
C GLU A 166 14.71 -1.74 15.85
N LEU A 167 13.75 -1.03 15.29
CA LEU A 167 12.38 -1.03 15.78
C LEU A 167 11.65 -2.28 15.25
N GLY A 168 11.03 -3.05 16.13
CA GLY A 168 10.20 -4.19 15.76
C GLY A 168 9.04 -3.80 14.83
N GLU A 169 8.60 -4.70 13.95
CA GLU A 169 7.54 -4.45 12.96
C GLU A 169 6.26 -3.92 13.62
N GLU A 170 5.79 -4.56 14.71
CA GLU A 170 4.56 -4.14 15.41
C GLU A 170 4.67 -2.71 15.95
N TYR A 171 5.82 -2.34 16.53
CA TYR A 171 6.06 -0.97 16.98
C TYR A 171 6.05 0.03 15.83
N ARG A 172 6.70 -0.29 14.70
CA ARG A 172 6.74 0.56 13.50
C ARG A 172 5.35 0.81 12.91
N VAL A 173 4.53 -0.25 12.85
CA VAL A 173 3.19 -0.18 12.31
C VAL A 173 2.27 0.65 13.21
N ARG A 174 2.33 0.46 14.54
CA ARG A 174 1.55 1.25 15.51
C ARG A 174 1.98 2.71 15.60
N HIS A 175 3.29 2.96 15.50
CA HIS A 175 3.88 4.28 15.65
C HIS A 175 4.50 4.75 14.33
N ARG A 176 3.76 4.65 13.23
CA ARG A 176 4.24 4.98 11.88
C ARG A 176 4.89 6.36 11.79
N TYR A 177 4.40 7.35 12.54
CA TYR A 177 5.02 8.68 12.61
C TYR A 177 6.44 8.65 13.17
N ILE A 178 6.75 7.75 14.11
CA ILE A 178 8.12 7.54 14.61
C ILE A 178 8.95 6.85 13.53
N ASP A 179 8.43 5.79 12.93
CA ASP A 179 9.06 5.06 11.83
C ASP A 179 9.45 5.99 10.68
N LEU A 180 8.55 6.90 10.28
CA LEU A 180 8.82 7.93 9.27
C LEU A 180 9.92 8.93 9.68
N ILE A 181 10.10 9.20 10.97
CA ILE A 181 11.17 10.07 11.45
C ILE A 181 12.54 9.38 11.37
N VAL A 182 12.61 8.12 11.80
CA VAL A 182 13.89 7.45 12.06
C VAL A 182 14.39 6.57 10.92
N ARG A 183 13.50 6.05 10.06
CA ARG A 183 13.87 5.16 8.95
C ARG A 183 13.66 5.80 7.58
N ASP A 184 14.72 5.82 6.77
CA ASP A 184 14.67 6.30 5.39
C ASP A 184 13.74 5.42 4.54
N ARG A 185 13.78 4.10 4.73
CA ARG A 185 12.93 3.14 4.02
C ARG A 185 11.43 3.40 4.23
N ALA A 186 11.01 3.79 5.44
CA ALA A 186 9.62 4.12 5.70
C ALA A 186 9.12 5.29 4.85
N ARG A 187 9.94 6.33 4.69
CA ARG A 187 9.65 7.49 3.82
C ARG A 187 9.66 7.12 2.34
N GLU A 188 10.62 6.29 1.95
CA GLU A 188 10.74 5.80 0.58
C GLU A 188 9.49 5.04 0.14
N VAL A 189 8.94 4.15 0.98
CA VAL A 189 7.70 3.40 0.69
C VAL A 189 6.53 4.34 0.44
N VAL A 190 6.39 5.43 1.20
CA VAL A 190 5.36 6.46 0.95
C VAL A 190 5.57 7.15 -0.40
N GLN A 191 6.83 7.45 -0.76
CA GLN A 191 7.15 8.05 -2.07
C GLN A 191 6.90 7.06 -3.20
N ILE A 192 7.29 5.79 -3.06
CA ILE A 192 7.00 4.71 -4.02
C ILE A 192 5.49 4.64 -4.26
N ARG A 193 4.68 4.54 -3.19
CA ARG A 193 3.22 4.52 -3.30
C ARG A 193 2.69 5.72 -4.09
N SER A 194 3.14 6.93 -3.77
CA SER A 194 2.72 8.15 -4.46
C SER A 194 3.05 8.11 -5.96
N LYS A 195 4.26 7.68 -6.32
CA LYS A 195 4.69 7.56 -7.72
C LYS A 195 3.93 6.46 -8.46
N VAL A 196 3.68 5.30 -7.83
CA VAL A 196 2.86 4.23 -8.40
C VAL A 196 1.47 4.75 -8.74
N MET A 197 0.81 5.44 -7.81
CA MET A 197 -0.52 6.00 -8.02
C MET A 197 -0.55 7.02 -9.18
N GLN A 198 0.49 7.85 -9.30
CA GLN A 198 0.63 8.78 -10.43
C GLN A 198 0.84 8.06 -11.76
N SER A 199 1.66 7.01 -11.77
CA SER A 199 1.92 6.20 -12.98
C SER A 199 0.66 5.50 -13.47
N LEU A 200 -0.11 4.87 -12.56
CA LEU A 200 -1.37 4.22 -12.90
C LEU A 200 -2.35 5.21 -13.55
N ARG A 201 -2.58 6.38 -12.92
CA ARG A 201 -3.47 7.41 -13.47
C ARG A 201 -2.99 7.93 -14.83
N ARG A 202 -1.70 8.17 -15.00
CA ARG A 202 -1.13 8.59 -16.28
C ARG A 202 -1.34 7.54 -17.38
N THR A 203 -1.17 6.27 -17.06
CA THR A 203 -1.41 5.18 -18.02
C THR A 203 -2.89 5.12 -18.41
N PHE A 204 -3.82 5.26 -17.47
CA PHE A 204 -5.26 5.32 -17.77
C PHE A 204 -5.64 6.55 -18.61
N GLU A 205 -5.06 7.71 -18.34
CA GLU A 205 -5.25 8.92 -19.14
C GLU A 205 -4.80 8.71 -20.59
N GLN A 206 -3.63 8.09 -20.80
CA GLN A 206 -3.12 7.75 -22.14
C GLN A 206 -4.01 6.73 -22.87
N GLU A 207 -4.69 5.85 -22.16
CA GLU A 207 -5.65 4.87 -22.68
C GLU A 207 -7.08 5.44 -22.78
N ALA A 208 -7.26 6.74 -22.54
CA ALA A 208 -8.54 7.47 -22.59
C ALA A 208 -9.62 6.91 -21.63
N PHE A 209 -9.22 6.46 -20.44
CA PHE A 209 -10.15 6.11 -19.36
C PHE A 209 -10.53 7.34 -18.55
N LEU A 210 -11.77 7.39 -18.07
CA LEU A 210 -12.26 8.40 -17.15
C LEU A 210 -12.21 7.86 -15.71
N GLU A 211 -11.58 8.62 -14.81
CA GLU A 211 -11.63 8.33 -13.37
C GLU A 211 -12.99 8.80 -12.80
N VAL A 212 -13.66 7.94 -12.06
CA VAL A 212 -14.93 8.25 -11.40
C VAL A 212 -14.89 7.84 -9.93
N GLU A 213 -15.85 8.31 -9.17
CA GLU A 213 -16.09 7.90 -7.78
C GLU A 213 -17.50 7.33 -7.65
N THR A 214 -17.60 6.16 -7.06
CA THR A 214 -18.87 5.48 -6.80
C THR A 214 -19.12 5.34 -5.30
N PRO A 215 -20.37 5.08 -4.85
CA PRO A 215 -20.70 5.07 -3.43
C PRO A 215 -19.91 4.03 -2.62
N MET A 216 -19.30 4.48 -1.51
CA MET A 216 -18.75 3.58 -0.49
C MET A 216 -19.82 3.01 0.45
N LEU A 217 -20.91 3.75 0.69
CA LEU A 217 -22.07 3.30 1.44
C LEU A 217 -23.11 2.78 0.48
N GLN A 218 -23.51 1.53 0.64
CA GLN A 218 -24.40 0.82 -0.26
C GLN A 218 -25.57 0.21 0.51
N THR A 219 -26.75 0.15 -0.10
CA THR A 219 -27.93 -0.52 0.46
C THR A 219 -27.87 -2.03 0.27
N LEU A 220 -27.15 -2.48 -0.77
CA LEU A 220 -26.85 -3.89 -1.05
C LEU A 220 -25.33 -3.99 -1.30
N HIS A 221 -24.70 -5.01 -0.77
CA HIS A 221 -23.31 -5.33 -1.09
C HIS A 221 -23.26 -6.35 -2.24
N GLY A 222 -22.24 -6.26 -3.08
CA GLY A 222 -22.06 -7.15 -4.24
C GLY A 222 -20.81 -6.78 -5.03
N GLY A 223 -20.56 -7.49 -6.14
CA GLY A 223 -19.37 -7.31 -7.00
C GLY A 223 -18.15 -8.09 -6.54
N ALA A 224 -18.24 -8.85 -5.45
CA ALA A 224 -17.21 -9.75 -4.96
C ALA A 224 -17.81 -10.77 -4.00
N SER A 225 -17.07 -11.86 -3.71
CA SER A 225 -17.36 -12.79 -2.63
C SER A 225 -16.57 -12.35 -1.39
N ALA A 226 -17.22 -11.67 -0.44
CA ALA A 226 -16.59 -11.17 0.78
C ALA A 226 -17.65 -10.78 1.83
N ARG A 227 -17.26 -10.79 3.11
CA ARG A 227 -18.12 -10.34 4.21
C ARG A 227 -18.11 -8.82 4.32
N PRO A 228 -19.27 -8.13 4.28
CA PRO A 228 -19.33 -6.68 4.40
C PRO A 228 -19.27 -6.21 5.86
N PHE A 229 -18.79 -4.97 6.07
CA PHE A 229 -19.10 -4.22 7.28
C PHE A 229 -20.50 -3.62 7.18
N LYS A 230 -21.26 -3.68 8.28
CA LYS A 230 -22.61 -3.10 8.40
C LYS A 230 -22.57 -1.80 9.18
N THR A 231 -23.39 -0.85 8.78
CA THR A 231 -23.60 0.42 9.47
C THR A 231 -25.08 0.84 9.37
N HIS A 232 -25.44 1.99 9.92
CA HIS A 232 -26.78 2.52 9.91
C HIS A 232 -26.81 4.00 9.54
N SER A 233 -27.73 4.39 8.67
CA SER A 233 -27.98 5.79 8.35
C SER A 233 -29.09 6.36 9.26
N ASN A 234 -28.74 7.27 10.15
CA ASN A 234 -29.73 7.94 11.01
C ASN A 234 -30.71 8.80 10.21
N ALA A 235 -30.28 9.40 9.10
CA ALA A 235 -31.13 10.28 8.29
C ALA A 235 -32.20 9.51 7.50
N PHE A 236 -31.91 8.29 7.08
CA PHE A 236 -32.82 7.46 6.29
C PHE A 236 -33.40 6.28 7.09
N ASP A 237 -32.98 6.13 8.36
CA ASP A 237 -33.36 5.02 9.25
C ASP A 237 -33.24 3.65 8.55
N THR A 238 -32.07 3.40 7.95
CA THR A 238 -31.83 2.19 7.15
C THR A 238 -30.45 1.60 7.40
N GLU A 239 -30.35 0.25 7.32
CA GLU A 239 -29.06 -0.45 7.32
C GLU A 239 -28.32 -0.18 6.01
N LEU A 240 -27.03 0.08 6.12
CA LEU A 240 -26.10 0.25 5.01
C LEU A 240 -24.90 -0.68 5.18
N PHE A 241 -24.23 -0.92 4.07
CA PHE A 241 -22.98 -1.69 4.02
C PHE A 241 -21.85 -0.81 3.51
N LEU A 242 -20.64 -0.96 4.07
CA LEU A 242 -19.44 -0.49 3.40
C LEU A 242 -19.18 -1.41 2.20
N ARG A 243 -18.87 -0.83 1.04
CA ARG A 243 -18.68 -1.58 -0.20
C ARG A 243 -17.55 -2.59 -0.10
N ILE A 244 -17.73 -3.75 -0.68
CA ILE A 244 -16.72 -4.80 -0.86
C ILE A 244 -16.01 -4.67 -2.21
N ALA A 245 -16.70 -4.05 -3.22
CA ALA A 245 -16.22 -3.75 -4.57
C ALA A 245 -17.06 -2.63 -5.19
N PRO A 246 -16.52 -1.80 -6.11
CA PRO A 246 -17.26 -0.82 -6.90
C PRO A 246 -17.88 -1.40 -8.19
N GLU A 247 -17.66 -2.66 -8.54
CA GLU A 247 -17.97 -3.34 -9.80
C GLU A 247 -19.37 -3.03 -10.35
N LEU A 248 -20.42 -3.27 -9.55
CA LEU A 248 -21.80 -3.13 -10.04
C LEU A 248 -22.14 -1.66 -10.39
N PHE A 249 -21.50 -0.69 -9.75
CA PHE A 249 -21.66 0.72 -10.07
C PHE A 249 -20.86 1.12 -11.32
N LEU A 250 -19.65 0.61 -11.48
CA LEU A 250 -18.82 0.88 -12.65
C LEU A 250 -19.45 0.26 -13.93
N LYS A 251 -20.02 -0.94 -13.83
CA LYS A 251 -20.81 -1.54 -14.92
C LYS A 251 -22.04 -0.69 -15.30
N ARG A 252 -22.74 -0.09 -14.31
CA ARG A 252 -23.83 0.87 -14.57
C ARG A 252 -23.32 2.12 -15.28
N ALA A 253 -22.10 2.60 -15.00
CA ALA A 253 -21.49 3.71 -15.73
C ALA A 253 -21.23 3.34 -17.19
N VAL A 254 -20.78 2.10 -17.47
CA VAL A 254 -20.64 1.58 -18.85
C VAL A 254 -21.98 1.51 -19.56
N VAL A 255 -23.05 1.00 -18.92
CA VAL A 255 -24.42 1.04 -19.45
C VAL A 255 -24.83 2.47 -19.77
N GLY A 256 -24.44 3.44 -18.95
CA GLY A 256 -24.69 4.87 -19.13
C GLY A 256 -23.91 5.54 -20.27
N GLY A 257 -23.03 4.78 -20.95
CA GLY A 257 -22.24 5.29 -22.10
C GLY A 257 -20.85 5.81 -21.75
N ILE A 258 -20.30 5.48 -20.57
CA ILE A 258 -18.89 5.74 -20.27
C ILE A 258 -18.09 4.51 -20.73
N ASP A 259 -17.58 4.55 -21.96
CA ASP A 259 -16.94 3.39 -22.60
C ASP A 259 -15.68 2.90 -21.92
N ARG A 260 -14.93 3.78 -21.24
CA ARG A 260 -13.71 3.44 -20.50
C ARG A 260 -13.73 4.16 -19.16
N VAL A 261 -13.90 3.42 -18.11
CA VAL A 261 -14.07 3.94 -16.74
C VAL A 261 -13.15 3.22 -15.77
N PHE A 262 -12.59 3.95 -14.82
CA PHE A 262 -11.85 3.36 -13.71
C PHE A 262 -12.09 4.11 -12.41
N GLU A 263 -11.87 3.42 -11.30
CA GLU A 263 -11.87 4.00 -9.96
C GLU A 263 -10.69 3.44 -9.17
N ILE A 264 -9.98 4.33 -8.45
CA ILE A 264 -8.98 3.93 -7.44
C ILE A 264 -9.47 4.43 -6.09
N ASN A 265 -9.92 3.53 -5.23
CA ASN A 265 -10.52 3.91 -3.95
C ASN A 265 -10.44 2.78 -2.91
N ARG A 266 -11.03 3.00 -1.71
CA ARG A 266 -11.06 2.03 -0.64
C ARG A 266 -12.20 1.03 -0.78
N ASN A 267 -11.90 -0.23 -0.48
CA ASN A 267 -12.86 -1.30 -0.25
C ASN A 267 -12.68 -1.85 1.17
N PHE A 268 -13.74 -2.48 1.67
CA PHE A 268 -13.86 -2.92 3.06
C PHE A 268 -14.36 -4.36 3.09
N ARG A 269 -13.54 -5.28 3.61
CA ARG A 269 -13.90 -6.69 3.78
C ARG A 269 -13.72 -7.08 5.23
N ASN A 270 -14.79 -7.52 5.87
CA ASN A 270 -14.83 -7.86 7.31
C ASN A 270 -14.29 -9.28 7.55
N GLU A 271 -13.04 -9.47 7.18
CA GLU A 271 -12.32 -10.73 7.25
C GLU A 271 -11.05 -10.58 8.11
N GLY A 272 -10.18 -11.58 8.09
CA GLY A 272 -8.93 -11.56 8.84
C GLY A 272 -7.96 -10.45 8.40
N ALA A 273 -7.05 -10.07 9.29
CA ALA A 273 -5.92 -9.19 9.02
C ALA A 273 -4.63 -9.98 9.24
N ASP A 274 -3.80 -10.11 8.20
CA ASP A 274 -2.53 -10.83 8.21
C ASP A 274 -1.46 -10.07 7.41
N ARG A 275 -0.40 -10.74 6.97
CA ARG A 275 0.67 -10.13 6.16
C ARG A 275 0.23 -9.75 4.74
N THR A 276 -0.91 -10.26 4.26
CA THR A 276 -1.40 -10.14 2.88
C THR A 276 -2.80 -9.55 2.79
N HIS A 277 -3.51 -9.44 3.92
CA HIS A 277 -4.88 -8.95 4.01
C HIS A 277 -5.03 -7.82 5.02
N SER A 278 -5.83 -6.82 4.65
CA SER A 278 -6.27 -5.72 5.51
C SER A 278 -7.78 -5.52 5.35
N PRO A 279 -8.54 -5.31 6.44
CA PRO A 279 -9.98 -5.08 6.35
C PRO A 279 -10.36 -3.84 5.54
N GLU A 280 -9.50 -2.85 5.48
CA GLU A 280 -9.56 -1.68 4.61
C GLU A 280 -8.32 -1.67 3.71
N PHE A 281 -8.51 -1.65 2.40
CA PHE A 281 -7.44 -1.69 1.41
C PHE A 281 -7.77 -0.84 0.19
N ALA A 282 -6.74 -0.46 -0.57
CA ALA A 282 -6.90 0.27 -1.82
C ALA A 282 -7.05 -0.70 -2.99
N MET A 283 -8.09 -0.49 -3.79
CA MET A 283 -8.35 -1.25 -5.00
C MET A 283 -8.49 -0.32 -6.20
N LEU A 284 -8.02 -0.78 -7.33
CA LEU A 284 -8.26 -0.22 -8.64
C LEU A 284 -9.20 -1.16 -9.37
N GLU A 285 -10.29 -0.63 -9.93
CA GLU A 285 -11.13 -1.36 -10.88
C GLU A 285 -11.31 -0.54 -12.16
N ALA A 286 -11.32 -1.23 -13.30
CA ALA A 286 -11.46 -0.61 -14.60
C ALA A 286 -12.32 -1.47 -15.53
N TYR A 287 -13.16 -0.81 -16.35
CA TYR A 287 -14.05 -1.44 -17.32
C TYR A 287 -13.93 -0.76 -18.66
N GLN A 288 -13.86 -1.58 -19.72
CA GLN A 288 -13.71 -1.10 -21.10
C GLN A 288 -14.81 -1.74 -21.98
N ALA A 289 -15.70 -0.90 -22.50
CA ALA A 289 -16.66 -1.29 -23.53
C ALA A 289 -15.94 -1.76 -24.79
N TYR A 290 -16.48 -2.76 -25.46
CA TYR A 290 -15.93 -3.42 -26.66
C TYR A 290 -14.53 -4.04 -26.45
N GLY A 291 -14.12 -4.22 -25.17
CA GLY A 291 -12.98 -5.00 -24.76
C GLY A 291 -13.37 -6.41 -24.34
N ASP A 292 -12.39 -7.25 -24.07
CA ASP A 292 -12.54 -8.59 -23.52
C ASP A 292 -11.41 -8.89 -22.51
N TYR A 293 -11.43 -10.09 -21.94
CA TYR A 293 -10.43 -10.48 -20.94
C TYR A 293 -8.99 -10.40 -21.45
N ASN A 294 -8.74 -10.49 -22.78
CA ASN A 294 -7.41 -10.35 -23.36
C ASN A 294 -6.95 -8.90 -23.34
N SER A 295 -7.79 -7.98 -23.84
CA SER A 295 -7.47 -6.56 -23.89
C SER A 295 -7.24 -5.97 -22.49
N ILE A 296 -7.98 -6.47 -21.49
CA ILE A 296 -7.82 -6.07 -20.10
C ILE A 296 -6.56 -6.71 -19.47
N ALA A 297 -6.17 -7.92 -19.86
CA ALA A 297 -4.88 -8.50 -19.44
C ALA A 297 -3.69 -7.67 -19.94
N ASP A 298 -3.74 -7.28 -21.22
CA ASP A 298 -2.70 -6.43 -21.84
C ASP A 298 -2.62 -5.05 -21.15
N LEU A 299 -3.77 -4.45 -20.82
CA LEU A 299 -3.83 -3.21 -20.04
C LEU A 299 -3.23 -3.39 -18.64
N THR A 300 -3.56 -4.49 -17.96
CA THR A 300 -3.05 -4.78 -16.60
C THR A 300 -1.54 -4.96 -16.61
N GLN A 301 -1.00 -5.71 -17.56
CA GLN A 301 0.44 -5.86 -17.74
C GLN A 301 1.10 -4.49 -17.99
N LYS A 302 0.54 -3.67 -18.86
CA LYS A 302 1.03 -2.32 -19.17
C LYS A 302 1.04 -1.42 -17.95
N LEU A 303 -0.02 -1.42 -17.13
CA LEU A 303 -0.12 -0.64 -15.89
C LEU A 303 1.02 -0.99 -14.92
N ILE A 304 1.28 -2.26 -14.70
CA ILE A 304 2.31 -2.72 -13.75
C ILE A 304 3.72 -2.45 -14.29
N GLN A 305 3.97 -2.72 -15.58
CA GLN A 305 5.27 -2.46 -16.21
C GLN A 305 5.59 -0.96 -16.24
N ASN A 306 4.62 -0.11 -16.57
CA ASN A 306 4.79 1.34 -16.53
C ASN A 306 5.08 1.82 -15.09
N ALA A 307 4.37 1.29 -14.09
CA ALA A 307 4.62 1.63 -12.69
C ALA A 307 6.05 1.27 -12.27
N ALA A 308 6.56 0.11 -12.65
CA ALA A 308 7.94 -0.30 -12.38
C ALA A 308 8.94 0.65 -13.05
N MET A 309 8.77 0.96 -14.33
CA MET A 309 9.63 1.88 -15.07
C MET A 309 9.62 3.30 -14.51
N ASP A 310 8.44 3.84 -14.19
CA ASP A 310 8.31 5.20 -13.66
C ASP A 310 8.88 5.39 -12.26
N VAL A 311 8.84 4.34 -11.45
CA VAL A 311 9.31 4.39 -10.05
C VAL A 311 10.77 4.01 -9.92
N PHE A 312 11.20 2.95 -10.58
CA PHE A 312 12.52 2.33 -10.41
C PHE A 312 13.44 2.49 -11.63
N GLY A 313 12.91 2.92 -12.79
CA GLY A 313 13.67 3.03 -14.04
C GLY A 313 14.00 1.68 -14.71
N THR A 314 13.42 0.58 -14.21
CA THR A 314 13.66 -0.78 -14.68
C THR A 314 12.44 -1.67 -14.40
N HIS A 315 12.30 -2.76 -15.18
CA HIS A 315 11.34 -3.83 -14.87
C HIS A 315 11.91 -4.87 -13.88
N GLN A 316 13.21 -4.87 -13.64
CA GLN A 316 13.89 -5.75 -12.68
C GLN A 316 13.99 -5.03 -11.35
N VAL A 317 12.98 -5.21 -10.49
CA VAL A 317 12.85 -4.50 -9.22
C VAL A 317 13.52 -5.30 -8.12
N GLU A 318 14.50 -4.69 -7.45
CA GLU A 318 15.11 -5.26 -6.25
C GLU A 318 14.17 -5.08 -5.04
N LEU A 319 13.91 -6.17 -4.35
CA LEU A 319 13.01 -6.23 -3.20
C LEU A 319 13.79 -6.08 -1.87
N GLU A 320 13.06 -5.93 -0.76
CA GLU A 320 13.63 -5.77 0.60
C GLU A 320 14.58 -6.91 1.00
N ASP A 321 14.32 -8.14 0.53
CA ASP A 321 15.14 -9.33 0.78
C ASP A 321 16.34 -9.48 -0.18
N GLY A 322 16.51 -8.55 -1.12
CA GLY A 322 17.56 -8.56 -2.15
C GLY A 322 17.22 -9.45 -3.36
N GLU A 323 16.05 -10.08 -3.39
CA GLU A 323 15.61 -10.81 -4.59
C GLU A 323 15.17 -9.84 -5.68
N ILE A 324 15.31 -10.28 -6.94
CA ILE A 324 14.88 -9.51 -8.10
C ILE A 324 13.50 -10.01 -8.56
N ASN A 325 12.52 -9.10 -8.54
CA ASN A 325 11.23 -9.34 -9.18
C ASN A 325 11.28 -8.81 -10.62
N ASP A 326 11.34 -9.71 -11.59
CA ASP A 326 11.38 -9.37 -13.02
C ASP A 326 9.97 -9.26 -13.58
N LEU A 327 9.52 -8.04 -13.83
CA LEU A 327 8.22 -7.67 -14.40
C LEU A 327 8.30 -7.43 -15.92
N GLY A 328 9.47 -7.69 -16.56
CA GLY A 328 9.69 -7.47 -17.99
C GLY A 328 9.10 -8.56 -18.88
N GLY A 329 9.19 -8.33 -20.21
CA GLY A 329 8.76 -9.27 -21.23
C GLY A 329 7.25 -9.50 -21.31
N GLU A 330 6.86 -10.54 -22.02
CA GLU A 330 5.49 -11.04 -22.07
C GLU A 330 5.25 -12.03 -20.94
N TRP A 331 4.08 -11.95 -20.31
CA TRP A 331 3.72 -12.83 -19.21
C TRP A 331 2.97 -14.06 -19.72
N PRO A 332 3.35 -15.27 -19.30
CA PRO A 332 2.71 -16.50 -19.72
C PRO A 332 1.25 -16.55 -19.27
N ARG A 333 0.44 -17.28 -20.05
CA ARG A 333 -0.95 -17.63 -19.73
C ARG A 333 -1.01 -19.13 -19.59
N ILE A 334 -1.42 -19.62 -18.41
CA ILE A 334 -1.54 -21.05 -18.12
C ILE A 334 -3.01 -21.40 -17.80
N SER A 335 -3.49 -22.53 -18.31
CA SER A 335 -4.82 -23.01 -17.94
C SER A 335 -4.83 -23.58 -16.53
N MET A 336 -5.83 -23.21 -15.71
CA MET A 336 -6.02 -23.75 -14.37
C MET A 336 -6.13 -25.27 -14.40
N TYR A 337 -6.95 -25.82 -15.30
CA TYR A 337 -7.16 -27.26 -15.42
C TYR A 337 -5.92 -28.02 -15.93
N GLU A 338 -5.22 -27.47 -16.93
CA GLU A 338 -4.03 -28.12 -17.49
C GLU A 338 -2.88 -28.13 -16.45
N SER A 339 -2.60 -26.98 -15.83
CA SER A 339 -1.55 -26.88 -14.82
C SER A 339 -1.84 -27.72 -13.57
N LEU A 340 -3.11 -27.78 -13.13
CA LEU A 340 -3.52 -28.69 -12.05
C LEU A 340 -3.33 -30.16 -12.45
N SER A 341 -3.73 -30.53 -13.67
CA SER A 341 -3.57 -31.92 -14.17
C SER A 341 -2.10 -32.34 -14.18
N ASP A 342 -1.24 -31.46 -14.65
CA ASP A 342 0.20 -31.72 -14.71
C ASP A 342 0.80 -31.86 -13.29
N ALA A 343 0.42 -30.98 -12.38
CA ALA A 343 0.94 -30.95 -11.01
C ALA A 343 0.46 -32.17 -10.17
N CYS A 344 -0.80 -32.58 -10.30
CA CYS A 344 -1.33 -33.73 -9.54
C CYS A 344 -1.14 -35.07 -10.24
N GLY A 345 -0.65 -35.10 -11.50
CA GLY A 345 -0.36 -36.30 -12.25
C GLY A 345 -1.61 -37.08 -12.73
N GLN A 346 -2.78 -36.42 -12.78
CA GLN A 346 -4.03 -37.00 -13.29
C GLN A 346 -4.84 -35.96 -14.06
N THR A 347 -5.59 -36.41 -15.07
CA THR A 347 -6.38 -35.51 -15.91
C THR A 347 -7.57 -34.93 -15.15
N ILE A 348 -7.56 -33.62 -14.94
CA ILE A 348 -8.67 -32.84 -14.38
C ILE A 348 -9.26 -31.96 -15.47
N THR A 349 -10.58 -32.01 -15.64
CA THR A 349 -11.33 -31.24 -16.65
C THR A 349 -12.60 -30.67 -16.01
N PRO A 350 -13.30 -29.71 -16.66
CA PRO A 350 -14.60 -29.25 -16.18
C PRO A 350 -15.67 -30.34 -16.04
N GLN A 351 -15.45 -31.51 -16.68
CA GLN A 351 -16.37 -32.66 -16.61
C GLN A 351 -15.92 -33.70 -15.57
N THR A 352 -14.83 -33.47 -14.84
CA THR A 352 -14.37 -34.39 -13.79
C THR A 352 -15.43 -34.52 -12.70
N PRO A 353 -15.89 -35.75 -12.37
CA PRO A 353 -16.92 -35.94 -11.35
C PRO A 353 -16.49 -35.37 -9.98
N ILE A 354 -17.41 -34.67 -9.30
CA ILE A 354 -17.14 -34.11 -7.96
C ILE A 354 -16.64 -35.16 -6.95
N ALA A 355 -17.06 -36.43 -7.11
CA ALA A 355 -16.62 -37.53 -6.24
C ALA A 355 -15.10 -37.81 -6.37
N ASP A 356 -14.52 -37.59 -7.55
CA ASP A 356 -13.10 -37.79 -7.79
C ASP A 356 -12.30 -36.57 -7.28
N LEU A 357 -12.81 -35.35 -7.47
CA LEU A 357 -12.26 -34.12 -6.87
C LEU A 357 -12.24 -34.21 -5.34
N LYS A 358 -13.32 -34.70 -4.71
CA LYS A 358 -13.40 -34.94 -3.27
C LYS A 358 -12.34 -35.94 -2.77
N LYS A 359 -12.10 -37.02 -3.51
CA LYS A 359 -11.06 -37.99 -3.14
C LYS A 359 -9.65 -37.38 -3.21
N LEU A 360 -9.40 -36.58 -4.26
CA LEU A 360 -8.13 -35.89 -4.41
C LEU A 360 -7.93 -34.88 -3.28
N ALA A 361 -8.92 -34.04 -2.98
CA ALA A 361 -8.88 -33.08 -1.88
C ALA A 361 -8.66 -33.75 -0.53
N ALA A 362 -9.35 -34.84 -0.26
CA ALA A 362 -9.15 -35.63 0.97
C ALA A 362 -7.74 -36.22 1.09
N SER A 363 -7.10 -36.55 -0.02
CA SER A 363 -5.72 -37.09 -0.02
C SER A 363 -4.65 -36.08 0.37
N VAL A 364 -4.98 -34.76 0.31
CA VAL A 364 -4.12 -33.62 0.69
C VAL A 364 -4.73 -32.81 1.83
N GLU A 365 -5.69 -33.39 2.57
CA GLU A 365 -6.30 -32.79 3.78
C GLU A 365 -7.04 -31.48 3.53
N ILE A 366 -7.59 -31.26 2.32
CA ILE A 366 -8.40 -30.10 1.98
C ILE A 366 -9.88 -30.41 2.29
N GLU A 367 -10.49 -29.58 3.17
CA GLU A 367 -11.90 -29.60 3.50
C GLU A 367 -12.61 -28.36 2.94
N ILE A 368 -13.78 -28.54 2.32
CA ILE A 368 -14.59 -27.46 1.73
C ILE A 368 -15.99 -27.47 2.34
N GLU A 369 -16.34 -26.36 2.99
CA GLU A 369 -17.63 -26.21 3.69
C GLU A 369 -18.83 -26.21 2.70
N HIS A 370 -18.68 -25.53 1.56
CA HIS A 370 -19.72 -25.41 0.52
C HIS A 370 -19.24 -26.05 -0.79
N PRO A 371 -19.44 -27.37 -0.96
CA PRO A 371 -18.79 -28.16 -1.99
C PRO A 371 -19.40 -27.96 -3.37
N LEU A 372 -18.79 -27.09 -4.19
CA LEU A 372 -19.00 -26.97 -5.64
C LEU A 372 -17.82 -27.60 -6.38
N PRO A 373 -18.00 -28.17 -7.60
CA PRO A 373 -16.90 -28.70 -8.39
C PRO A 373 -15.77 -27.68 -8.59
N GLY A 374 -16.11 -26.44 -8.92
CA GLY A 374 -15.13 -25.35 -9.12
C GLY A 374 -14.35 -25.00 -7.86
N LYS A 375 -14.97 -24.97 -6.69
CA LYS A 375 -14.28 -24.75 -5.41
C LYS A 375 -13.20 -25.80 -5.17
N TYR A 376 -13.48 -27.08 -5.47
CA TYR A 376 -12.45 -28.14 -5.39
C TYR A 376 -11.29 -27.89 -6.34
N VAL A 377 -11.59 -27.46 -7.57
CA VAL A 377 -10.55 -27.18 -8.58
C VAL A 377 -9.68 -26.02 -8.13
N GLU A 378 -10.25 -24.92 -7.64
CA GLU A 378 -9.54 -23.74 -7.15
C GLU A 378 -8.64 -24.07 -5.95
N GLU A 379 -9.18 -24.73 -4.91
CA GLU A 379 -8.42 -25.13 -3.71
C GLU A 379 -7.29 -26.13 -4.02
N LEU A 380 -7.55 -27.10 -4.87
CA LEU A 380 -6.53 -28.06 -5.34
C LEU A 380 -5.46 -27.34 -6.15
N TRP A 381 -5.86 -26.41 -7.01
CA TRP A 381 -4.92 -25.62 -7.80
C TRP A 381 -4.06 -24.74 -6.89
N GLU A 382 -4.65 -24.08 -5.88
CA GLU A 382 -3.88 -23.33 -4.89
C GLU A 382 -2.85 -24.20 -4.17
N HIS A 383 -3.22 -25.42 -3.81
CA HIS A 383 -2.36 -26.36 -3.11
C HIS A 383 -1.18 -26.84 -4.00
N PHE A 384 -1.46 -27.24 -5.25
CA PHE A 384 -0.48 -27.91 -6.10
C PHE A 384 0.34 -26.99 -6.99
N VAL A 385 -0.20 -25.80 -7.36
CA VAL A 385 0.37 -24.98 -8.44
C VAL A 385 0.79 -23.59 -7.96
N LYS A 386 -0.04 -22.92 -7.16
CA LYS A 386 0.14 -21.51 -6.79
C LYS A 386 1.53 -21.21 -6.22
N GLY A 387 2.08 -22.09 -5.39
CA GLY A 387 3.37 -21.91 -4.73
C GLY A 387 4.57 -21.76 -5.67
N ASP A 388 4.47 -22.31 -6.87
CA ASP A 388 5.54 -22.29 -7.87
C ASP A 388 5.50 -21.06 -8.79
N LEU A 389 4.46 -20.22 -8.70
CA LEU A 389 4.29 -19.04 -9.55
C LEU A 389 5.09 -17.83 -9.03
N VAL A 390 6.41 -17.86 -9.22
CA VAL A 390 7.27 -16.74 -8.84
C VAL A 390 7.19 -15.60 -9.86
N LYS A 391 7.26 -15.92 -11.16
CA LYS A 391 7.17 -14.93 -12.25
C LYS A 391 5.72 -14.49 -12.48
N PRO A 392 5.50 -13.25 -12.97
CA PRO A 392 4.16 -12.81 -13.36
C PRO A 392 3.53 -13.79 -14.34
N THR A 393 2.36 -14.34 -13.97
CA THR A 393 1.68 -15.38 -14.76
C THR A 393 0.17 -15.17 -14.69
N PHE A 394 -0.49 -15.11 -15.84
CA PHE A 394 -1.94 -15.14 -15.94
C PHE A 394 -2.44 -16.58 -15.88
N VAL A 395 -3.27 -16.90 -14.92
CA VAL A 395 -4.00 -18.17 -14.83
C VAL A 395 -5.35 -17.97 -15.47
N ILE A 396 -5.71 -18.81 -16.41
CA ILE A 396 -6.95 -18.71 -17.21
C ILE A 396 -7.80 -19.97 -17.07
N ASP A 397 -9.00 -19.97 -17.70
CA ASP A 397 -9.92 -21.11 -17.75
C ASP A 397 -10.50 -21.47 -16.36
N PHE A 398 -11.04 -20.49 -15.65
CA PHE A 398 -11.69 -20.68 -14.34
C PHE A 398 -13.02 -21.43 -14.47
N PRO A 399 -13.46 -22.14 -13.41
CA PRO A 399 -14.77 -22.81 -13.39
C PRO A 399 -15.94 -21.82 -13.50
N VAL A 400 -17.01 -22.25 -14.17
CA VAL A 400 -18.24 -21.44 -14.34
C VAL A 400 -18.98 -21.24 -13.01
N ASP A 401 -19.03 -22.24 -12.16
CA ASP A 401 -19.81 -22.27 -10.91
C ASP A 401 -19.25 -21.38 -9.79
N THR A 402 -18.00 -20.94 -9.91
CA THR A 402 -17.36 -19.99 -8.98
C THR A 402 -17.25 -18.56 -9.52
N SER A 403 -17.78 -18.29 -10.74
CA SER A 403 -17.58 -17.01 -11.44
C SER A 403 -18.91 -16.38 -11.90
N PRO A 404 -19.79 -15.91 -10.97
CA PRO A 404 -21.17 -15.53 -11.29
C PRO A 404 -21.31 -14.24 -12.13
N LEU A 405 -20.27 -13.39 -12.21
CA LEU A 405 -20.29 -12.12 -12.94
C LEU A 405 -19.54 -12.19 -14.28
N THR A 406 -19.01 -13.36 -14.62
CA THR A 406 -18.13 -13.59 -15.76
C THR A 406 -18.86 -14.33 -16.88
N ARG A 407 -18.55 -13.97 -18.12
CA ARG A 407 -19.09 -14.61 -19.31
C ARG A 407 -18.51 -16.00 -19.51
N ASP A 408 -19.35 -16.96 -19.94
CA ASP A 408 -18.90 -18.27 -20.38
C ASP A 408 -17.88 -18.15 -21.51
N HIS A 409 -16.89 -19.02 -21.51
CA HIS A 409 -15.84 -19.01 -22.52
C HIS A 409 -16.41 -19.29 -23.91
N ARG A 410 -16.05 -18.45 -24.91
CA ARG A 410 -16.60 -18.46 -26.29
C ARG A 410 -16.38 -19.77 -27.06
N SER A 411 -15.44 -20.62 -26.63
CA SER A 411 -15.07 -21.87 -27.35
C SER A 411 -14.80 -23.08 -26.46
N LYS A 412 -14.69 -22.90 -25.14
CA LYS A 412 -14.44 -24.00 -24.18
C LYS A 412 -15.63 -24.15 -23.25
N SER A 413 -16.22 -25.34 -23.16
CA SER A 413 -17.36 -25.62 -22.29
C SER A 413 -16.94 -25.85 -20.84
N GLY A 414 -17.68 -25.28 -19.89
CA GLY A 414 -17.50 -25.48 -18.46
C GLY A 414 -16.47 -24.54 -17.80
N VAL A 415 -15.91 -23.60 -18.57
CA VAL A 415 -15.01 -22.55 -18.09
C VAL A 415 -15.50 -21.18 -18.52
N VAL A 416 -15.00 -20.13 -17.85
CA VAL A 416 -15.29 -18.73 -18.14
C VAL A 416 -14.08 -18.01 -18.75
N GLU A 417 -14.33 -16.87 -19.40
CA GLU A 417 -13.29 -15.94 -19.88
C GLU A 417 -12.79 -15.07 -18.71
N LYS A 418 -12.03 -15.68 -17.82
CA LYS A 418 -11.41 -15.05 -16.65
C LYS A 418 -9.94 -15.35 -16.62
N TRP A 419 -9.19 -14.42 -16.04
CA TRP A 419 -7.81 -14.64 -15.59
C TRP A 419 -7.61 -14.05 -14.19
N ASP A 420 -6.74 -14.68 -13.41
CA ASP A 420 -6.11 -14.12 -12.24
C ASP A 420 -4.61 -14.00 -12.50
N LEU A 421 -4.05 -12.84 -12.17
CA LEU A 421 -2.62 -12.59 -12.30
C LEU A 421 -1.92 -12.91 -10.98
N TYR A 422 -0.97 -13.81 -11.03
CA TYR A 422 -0.12 -14.15 -9.90
C TYR A 422 1.28 -13.56 -10.08
N ILE A 423 1.83 -12.96 -9.03
CA ILE A 423 3.22 -12.49 -8.96
C ILE A 423 3.76 -12.94 -7.61
N ARG A 424 4.86 -13.73 -7.60
CA ARG A 424 5.48 -14.27 -6.39
C ARG A 424 4.50 -15.07 -5.50
N GLY A 425 3.61 -15.83 -6.12
CA GLY A 425 2.60 -16.63 -5.41
C GLY A 425 1.40 -15.84 -4.86
N TYR A 426 1.37 -14.52 -5.05
CA TYR A 426 0.23 -13.68 -4.63
C TYR A 426 -0.66 -13.33 -5.82
N GLU A 427 -1.96 -13.51 -5.67
CA GLU A 427 -2.95 -12.96 -6.58
C GLU A 427 -2.88 -11.43 -6.56
N GLN A 428 -2.47 -10.85 -7.67
CA GLN A 428 -2.25 -9.42 -7.85
C GLN A 428 -3.47 -8.70 -8.40
N ALA A 429 -4.14 -9.34 -9.37
CA ALA A 429 -5.27 -8.79 -10.08
C ALA A 429 -6.13 -9.92 -10.63
N THR A 430 -7.41 -9.62 -10.88
CA THR A 430 -8.35 -10.47 -11.61
C THR A 430 -8.95 -9.67 -12.76
N GLY A 431 -9.36 -10.36 -13.83
CA GLY A 431 -10.09 -9.71 -14.92
C GLY A 431 -10.77 -10.70 -15.82
N TYR A 432 -11.82 -10.23 -16.49
CA TYR A 432 -12.67 -11.11 -17.28
C TYR A 432 -13.42 -10.39 -18.38
N SER A 433 -13.99 -11.18 -19.31
CA SER A 433 -15.06 -10.73 -20.17
C SER A 433 -16.34 -10.68 -19.37
N GLU A 434 -17.00 -9.53 -19.36
CA GLU A 434 -18.17 -9.27 -18.51
C GLU A 434 -19.38 -10.07 -18.96
N LEU A 435 -20.13 -10.60 -17.99
CA LEU A 435 -21.47 -11.12 -18.23
C LEU A 435 -22.42 -9.92 -18.39
N VAL A 436 -22.88 -9.71 -19.64
CA VAL A 436 -23.72 -8.57 -20.01
C VAL A 436 -25.18 -8.95 -20.31
N ASP A 437 -25.48 -10.24 -20.38
CA ASP A 437 -26.82 -10.76 -20.62
C ASP A 437 -27.64 -10.72 -19.31
N PRO A 438 -28.71 -9.88 -19.23
CA PRO A 438 -29.47 -9.72 -17.99
C PRO A 438 -30.23 -10.99 -17.59
N VAL A 439 -30.58 -11.86 -18.55
CA VAL A 439 -31.30 -13.10 -18.26
C VAL A 439 -30.36 -14.10 -17.59
N ILE A 440 -29.20 -14.34 -18.17
CA ILE A 440 -28.19 -15.23 -17.59
C ILE A 440 -27.71 -14.68 -16.27
N GLN A 441 -27.47 -13.33 -16.17
CA GLN A 441 -27.05 -12.72 -14.92
C GLN A 441 -28.06 -12.93 -13.78
N ARG A 442 -29.36 -12.85 -14.09
CA ARG A 442 -30.43 -13.15 -13.11
C ARG A 442 -30.36 -14.60 -12.65
N GLU A 443 -30.19 -15.55 -13.59
CA GLU A 443 -30.04 -16.98 -13.26
C GLU A 443 -28.84 -17.19 -12.30
N ARG A 444 -27.69 -16.60 -12.59
CA ARG A 444 -26.49 -16.65 -11.72
C ARG A 444 -26.75 -16.07 -10.32
N PHE A 445 -27.45 -14.93 -10.23
CA PHE A 445 -27.78 -14.36 -8.93
C PHE A 445 -28.79 -15.23 -8.14
N VAL A 446 -29.74 -15.91 -8.78
CA VAL A 446 -30.65 -16.84 -8.11
C VAL A 446 -29.86 -18.05 -7.55
N GLU A 447 -28.89 -18.56 -8.28
CA GLU A 447 -27.97 -19.59 -7.79
C GLU A 447 -27.19 -19.10 -6.54
N GLN A 448 -26.67 -17.88 -6.56
CA GLN A 448 -25.96 -17.26 -5.41
C GLN A 448 -26.90 -17.11 -4.18
N VAL A 449 -28.14 -16.67 -4.38
CA VAL A 449 -29.15 -16.60 -3.29
C VAL A 449 -29.41 -18.00 -2.69
N THR A 450 -29.37 -19.04 -3.50
CA THR A 450 -29.54 -20.43 -3.03
C THR A 450 -28.33 -20.85 -2.16
N LEU A 451 -27.12 -20.48 -2.54
CA LEU A 451 -25.92 -20.72 -1.74
C LEU A 451 -25.95 -19.93 -0.41
N ALA A 452 -26.37 -18.66 -0.44
CA ALA A 452 -26.58 -17.86 0.76
C ALA A 452 -27.59 -18.52 1.73
N ALA A 453 -28.70 -19.07 1.20
CA ALA A 453 -29.71 -19.79 1.98
C ALA A 453 -29.16 -21.10 2.56
N ALA A 454 -28.18 -21.71 1.91
CA ALA A 454 -27.44 -22.88 2.41
C ALA A 454 -26.37 -22.54 3.45
N GLY A 455 -26.19 -21.26 3.77
CA GLY A 455 -25.28 -20.79 4.83
C GLY A 455 -23.96 -20.17 4.35
N ASP A 456 -23.76 -19.97 3.05
CA ASP A 456 -22.60 -19.29 2.53
C ASP A 456 -22.68 -17.76 2.82
N PRO A 457 -21.83 -17.20 3.73
CA PRO A 457 -21.89 -15.80 4.12
C PRO A 457 -21.32 -14.85 3.06
N GLU A 458 -20.63 -15.36 2.06
CA GLU A 458 -19.95 -14.62 1.00
C GLU A 458 -20.78 -14.56 -0.30
N ALA A 459 -21.84 -15.37 -0.38
CA ALA A 459 -22.71 -15.43 -1.56
C ALA A 459 -23.41 -14.08 -1.81
N MET A 460 -23.48 -13.69 -3.07
CA MET A 460 -24.05 -12.42 -3.50
C MET A 460 -25.56 -12.38 -3.31
N LYS A 461 -26.09 -11.18 -3.08
CA LYS A 461 -27.53 -10.93 -3.05
C LYS A 461 -28.05 -10.60 -4.44
N LEU A 462 -29.35 -10.85 -4.66
CA LEU A 462 -30.04 -10.42 -5.88
C LEU A 462 -30.14 -8.88 -5.90
N ASP A 463 -29.47 -8.24 -6.84
CA ASP A 463 -29.52 -6.78 -7.09
C ASP A 463 -30.42 -6.48 -8.29
N GLU A 464 -31.71 -6.20 -8.01
CA GLU A 464 -32.69 -5.88 -9.03
C GLU A 464 -32.42 -4.58 -9.77
N ASP A 465 -31.77 -3.58 -9.11
CA ASP A 465 -31.41 -2.33 -9.74
C ASP A 465 -30.27 -2.51 -10.73
N PHE A 466 -29.32 -3.38 -10.42
CA PHE A 466 -28.26 -3.74 -11.36
C PHE A 466 -28.79 -4.52 -12.55
N LEU A 467 -29.66 -5.52 -12.33
CA LEU A 467 -30.29 -6.27 -13.40
C LEU A 467 -31.10 -5.37 -14.32
N LYS A 468 -31.89 -4.44 -13.76
CA LYS A 468 -32.61 -3.43 -14.52
C LYS A 468 -31.68 -2.54 -15.35
N ALA A 469 -30.50 -2.18 -14.81
CA ALA A 469 -29.52 -1.44 -15.58
C ALA A 469 -29.02 -2.25 -16.80
N LEU A 470 -28.71 -3.54 -16.62
CA LEU A 470 -28.30 -4.43 -17.72
C LEU A 470 -29.39 -4.56 -18.81
N GLU A 471 -30.69 -4.53 -18.43
CA GLU A 471 -31.80 -4.56 -19.36
C GLU A 471 -31.86 -3.36 -20.33
N PHE A 472 -31.17 -2.23 -20.00
CA PHE A 472 -30.98 -1.12 -20.93
C PHE A 472 -29.85 -1.37 -21.95
N GLY A 473 -29.12 -2.47 -21.83
CA GLY A 473 -28.10 -2.92 -22.76
C GLY A 473 -26.69 -2.47 -22.33
N MET A 474 -25.93 -3.39 -21.75
CA MET A 474 -24.50 -3.22 -21.55
C MET A 474 -23.74 -3.73 -22.79
N PRO A 475 -22.84 -2.94 -23.42
CA PRO A 475 -22.02 -3.43 -24.52
C PRO A 475 -21.09 -4.57 -24.05
N PRO A 476 -20.62 -5.47 -24.94
CA PRO A 476 -19.55 -6.39 -24.61
C PRO A 476 -18.39 -5.62 -23.99
N SER A 477 -17.92 -6.08 -22.84
CA SER A 477 -16.92 -5.33 -22.05
C SER A 477 -15.92 -6.27 -21.41
N GLY A 478 -14.70 -5.78 -21.21
CA GLY A 478 -13.72 -6.37 -20.34
C GLY A 478 -13.55 -5.54 -19.07
N GLY A 479 -13.41 -6.21 -17.93
CA GLY A 479 -13.19 -5.58 -16.64
C GLY A 479 -12.02 -6.20 -15.86
N MET A 480 -11.43 -5.42 -14.96
CA MET A 480 -10.36 -5.88 -14.08
C MET A 480 -10.43 -5.23 -12.71
N GLY A 481 -9.99 -5.97 -11.70
CA GLY A 481 -9.72 -5.47 -10.36
C GLY A 481 -8.29 -5.76 -9.95
N MET A 482 -7.59 -4.78 -9.36
CA MET A 482 -6.21 -4.91 -8.87
C MET A 482 -6.06 -4.32 -7.49
N GLY A 483 -5.51 -5.11 -6.55
CA GLY A 483 -5.15 -4.64 -5.22
C GLY A 483 -3.91 -3.75 -5.25
N ILE A 484 -4.06 -2.45 -4.97
CA ILE A 484 -2.94 -1.49 -4.96
C ILE A 484 -1.92 -1.84 -3.87
N ASP A 485 -2.40 -2.25 -2.70
CA ASP A 485 -1.51 -2.60 -1.59
C ASP A 485 -0.71 -3.86 -1.90
N ARG A 486 -1.29 -4.85 -2.60
CA ARG A 486 -0.59 -6.04 -3.12
C ARG A 486 0.41 -5.69 -4.24
N LEU A 487 0.06 -4.75 -5.13
CA LEU A 487 1.02 -4.24 -6.12
C LEU A 487 2.26 -3.66 -5.43
N LEU A 488 2.07 -2.89 -4.37
CA LEU A 488 3.19 -2.35 -3.59
C LEU A 488 4.00 -3.45 -2.89
N MET A 489 3.36 -4.52 -2.39
CA MET A 489 4.08 -5.70 -1.87
C MET A 489 4.98 -6.31 -2.95
N SER A 490 4.46 -6.48 -4.16
CA SER A 490 5.21 -7.03 -5.30
C SER A 490 6.36 -6.13 -5.77
N LEU A 491 6.24 -4.80 -5.56
CA LEU A 491 7.25 -3.81 -5.94
C LEU A 491 8.26 -3.51 -4.83
N THR A 492 8.02 -3.93 -3.58
CA THR A 492 8.89 -3.58 -2.45
C THR A 492 9.38 -4.79 -1.65
N GLY A 493 8.71 -5.93 -1.73
CA GLY A 493 8.96 -7.10 -0.88
C GLY A 493 8.40 -7.00 0.54
N LEU A 494 7.71 -5.90 0.86
CA LEU A 494 7.16 -5.65 2.20
C LEU A 494 5.79 -6.32 2.38
N GLY A 495 5.39 -6.56 3.63
CA GLY A 495 4.04 -6.99 3.97
C GLY A 495 3.01 -5.86 3.81
N ILE A 496 1.72 -6.21 3.65
CA ILE A 496 0.63 -5.24 3.41
C ILE A 496 0.55 -4.15 4.51
N ARG A 497 0.81 -4.51 5.76
CA ARG A 497 0.81 -3.56 6.90
C ARG A 497 1.90 -2.49 6.80
N GLU A 498 2.97 -2.75 6.07
CA GLU A 498 4.04 -1.78 5.85
C GLU A 498 3.79 -0.91 4.61
N THR A 499 3.05 -1.40 3.62
CA THR A 499 2.66 -0.63 2.42
C THR A 499 1.50 0.34 2.69
N ILE A 500 0.64 0.06 3.66
CA ILE A 500 -0.42 0.96 4.13
C ILE A 500 0.17 1.95 5.15
N MET A 501 -0.06 3.26 4.94
CA MET A 501 0.54 4.29 5.78
C MET A 501 0.13 4.16 7.25
N PHE A 502 -1.17 4.02 7.52
CA PHE A 502 -1.74 3.77 8.85
C PHE A 502 -2.71 2.59 8.77
N PRO A 503 -2.22 1.35 8.87
CA PRO A 503 -3.09 0.18 8.85
C PRO A 503 -3.92 0.08 10.13
N LEU A 504 -5.05 -0.62 10.05
CA LEU A 504 -5.80 -0.98 11.25
C LEU A 504 -4.97 -1.94 12.11
N VAL A 505 -4.71 -1.55 13.35
CA VAL A 505 -4.00 -2.34 14.35
C VAL A 505 -4.86 -2.49 15.60
N LYS A 506 -4.80 -3.68 16.20
CA LYS A 506 -5.57 -4.01 17.41
C LYS A 506 -4.86 -3.49 18.66
#